data_27c9766c31c148e05f6b32fb8173649b
#
_entry.id   27c9766c31c148e05f6b32fb8173649b
#
_cell.length_a   1.000
_cell.length_b   1.000
_cell.length_c   1.000
_cell.angle_alpha   90.00
_cell.angle_beta   90.00
_cell.angle_gamma   90.00
#
_symmetry.space_group_name_H-M   'P 1'
#
loop_
_entity.id
_entity.type
_entity.pdbx_description
1 polymer ?
#
loop_
_entity_poly.entity_id
_entity_poly.type
_entity_poly.pdbx_seq_one_letter_code
_entity_poly.pdbx_strand_id
1 'polypeptide(L)'
;MKGSVKKLSKKIAIIGAGITGLSSAYFIKKQDPTIEVTIFEASNRPGGKIQTYRHEGYTIELGPESYLGRKTIMTDMAKDIGLENDLITNTTGQSYIYAKNKLFPIPGGSIMGIPTDIKPFIKTKLISPIGKLRAGMDLFKKPIQIEDDISVGDFFRKRLGDEVLENLIEPLMGGIYGTNIDELSLMSTFPNFKEKEEQFGSLIKGMKDEKEQRIKHRQLYPGAPKGQFKQFRHGLSSFIEALAENVQNKGVNIRYNTQVRDIKVSQKDYEILLEDSSETFDGVLVTTPQQVFMKWFSHDPAFDYFNKMDSTTVATVVMAFDEKNIENTYDGTGFVIARTSQTDITACTWTSKKWPFTTPEGKVLIRAYVGKPGDTVVDDHTDDEIVSIVRKDLRKMMTFKGDPDFTIVNRLPKSMPQYHVGHIKNIKIIQQHIKNTYPRLRITGAPFEAVGLPDCIQQGKNAVEEILEEI
;
A
#
# COMPACT_ATOMS: atom_id res chain seq x y z
N MET A 1 -25.06 -12.42 51.27
CA MET A 1 -25.09 -11.82 49.94
C MET A 1 -23.71 -11.36 49.55
N LYS A 2 -22.99 -12.11 48.74
CA LYS A 2 -21.71 -11.65 48.17
C LYS A 2 -22.04 -10.68 47.05
N GLY A 3 -21.86 -9.37 47.32
CA GLY A 3 -21.95 -8.36 46.27
C GLY A 3 -20.91 -8.66 45.19
N SER A 4 -21.36 -9.00 44.00
CA SER A 4 -20.48 -9.07 42.83
C SER A 4 -19.96 -7.64 42.59
N VAL A 5 -18.70 -7.40 42.90
CA VAL A 5 -18.01 -6.21 42.43
C VAL A 5 -18.06 -6.29 40.90
N LYS A 6 -18.89 -5.45 40.30
CA LYS A 6 -18.96 -5.30 38.86
C LYS A 6 -17.58 -4.83 38.42
N LYS A 7 -16.77 -5.73 37.86
CA LYS A 7 -15.47 -5.35 37.27
C LYS A 7 -15.78 -4.30 36.24
N LEU A 8 -15.33 -3.05 36.43
CA LEU A 8 -15.47 -1.98 35.45
C LEU A 8 -14.89 -2.50 34.14
N SER A 9 -15.67 -2.41 33.06
CA SER A 9 -15.19 -2.75 31.72
C SER A 9 -14.03 -1.82 31.36
N LYS A 10 -12.98 -2.39 30.75
CA LYS A 10 -11.86 -1.61 30.24
C LYS A 10 -12.29 -0.83 29.01
N LYS A 11 -11.74 0.38 28.85
CA LYS A 11 -12.07 1.30 27.75
C LYS A 11 -10.85 1.57 26.89
N ILE A 12 -10.97 1.34 25.59
CA ILE A 12 -9.91 1.64 24.60
C ILE A 12 -10.41 2.68 23.61
N ALA A 13 -9.64 3.76 23.44
CA ALA A 13 -9.81 4.72 22.36
C ALA A 13 -8.99 4.30 21.14
N ILE A 14 -9.57 4.36 19.94
CA ILE A 14 -8.88 4.21 18.67
C ILE A 14 -9.02 5.54 17.93
N ILE A 15 -7.89 6.12 17.49
CA ILE A 15 -7.90 7.37 16.77
C ILE A 15 -7.66 7.10 15.28
N GLY A 16 -8.72 7.30 14.50
CA GLY A 16 -8.78 7.04 13.06
C GLY A 16 -9.59 5.78 12.69
N ALA A 17 -10.61 5.94 11.85
CA ALA A 17 -11.41 4.86 11.29
C ALA A 17 -10.91 4.38 9.90
N GLY A 18 -9.61 4.47 9.65
CA GLY A 18 -8.96 3.81 8.52
C GLY A 18 -8.93 2.29 8.68
N ILE A 19 -8.39 1.58 7.68
CA ILE A 19 -8.33 0.12 7.71
C ILE A 19 -7.60 -0.42 8.96
N THR A 20 -6.53 0.24 9.41
CA THR A 20 -5.79 -0.13 10.63
C THR A 20 -6.67 -0.01 11.87
N GLY A 21 -7.35 1.13 12.06
CA GLY A 21 -8.19 1.36 13.24
C GLY A 21 -9.41 0.45 13.28
N LEU A 22 -10.12 0.28 12.17
CA LEU A 22 -11.27 -0.62 12.09
C LEU A 22 -10.87 -2.08 12.33
N SER A 23 -9.76 -2.54 11.75
CA SER A 23 -9.26 -3.90 11.99
C SER A 23 -8.79 -4.09 13.43
N SER A 24 -8.21 -3.07 14.06
CA SER A 24 -7.87 -3.11 15.49
C SER A 24 -9.11 -3.29 16.36
N ALA A 25 -10.18 -2.52 16.11
CA ALA A 25 -11.44 -2.70 16.82
C ALA A 25 -12.03 -4.11 16.63
N TYR A 26 -11.96 -4.64 15.41
CA TYR A 26 -12.36 -6.01 15.11
C TYR A 26 -11.56 -7.03 15.95
N PHE A 27 -10.23 -6.90 16.02
CA PHE A 27 -9.39 -7.82 16.79
C PHE A 27 -9.60 -7.70 18.30
N ILE A 28 -9.79 -6.48 18.83
CA ILE A 28 -10.15 -6.29 20.25
C ILE A 28 -11.45 -7.06 20.55
N LYS A 29 -12.51 -6.84 19.77
CA LYS A 29 -13.80 -7.49 19.99
C LYS A 29 -13.76 -8.99 19.75
N LYS A 30 -12.84 -9.50 18.93
CA LYS A 30 -12.63 -10.94 18.72
C LYS A 30 -11.89 -11.59 19.89
N GLN A 31 -10.98 -10.90 20.55
CA GLN A 31 -10.21 -11.41 21.69
C GLN A 31 -10.95 -11.22 23.02
N ASP A 32 -11.48 -10.03 23.27
CA ASP A 32 -12.27 -9.73 24.46
C ASP A 32 -13.48 -8.85 24.11
N PRO A 33 -14.67 -9.45 23.96
CA PRO A 33 -15.91 -8.70 23.67
C PRO A 33 -16.36 -7.76 24.81
N THR A 34 -15.82 -7.89 26.03
CA THR A 34 -16.22 -7.06 27.19
C THR A 34 -15.59 -5.68 27.18
N ILE A 35 -14.50 -5.47 26.44
CA ILE A 35 -13.81 -4.18 26.34
C ILE A 35 -14.70 -3.19 25.59
N GLU A 36 -14.90 -2.01 26.17
CA GLU A 36 -15.57 -0.89 25.53
C GLU A 36 -14.58 -0.22 24.55
N VAL A 37 -14.98 -0.11 23.28
CA VAL A 37 -14.13 0.48 22.23
C VAL A 37 -14.85 1.69 21.63
N THR A 38 -14.15 2.82 21.60
CA THR A 38 -14.58 4.02 20.88
C THR A 38 -13.58 4.38 19.79
N ILE A 39 -14.04 4.53 18.56
CA ILE A 39 -13.25 5.03 17.44
C ILE A 39 -13.60 6.49 17.20
N PHE A 40 -12.59 7.37 17.18
CA PHE A 40 -12.73 8.78 16.82
C PHE A 40 -12.24 8.98 15.38
N GLU A 41 -13.15 9.44 14.49
CA GLU A 41 -12.84 9.72 13.09
C GLU A 41 -13.17 11.17 12.76
N ALA A 42 -12.18 11.89 12.22
CA ALA A 42 -12.33 13.31 11.91
C ALA A 42 -13.27 13.56 10.71
N SER A 43 -13.32 12.61 9.77
CA SER A 43 -14.19 12.71 8.59
C SER A 43 -15.62 12.18 8.85
N ASN A 44 -16.49 12.35 7.87
CA ASN A 44 -17.87 11.88 7.94
C ASN A 44 -18.05 10.41 7.51
N ARG A 45 -16.95 9.68 7.22
CA ARG A 45 -16.97 8.30 6.72
C ARG A 45 -15.79 7.48 7.22
N PRO A 46 -15.92 6.14 7.28
CA PRO A 46 -14.79 5.27 7.53
C PRO A 46 -13.90 5.08 6.30
N GLY A 47 -12.74 4.46 6.49
CA GLY A 47 -11.86 3.96 5.42
C GLY A 47 -10.64 4.82 5.13
N GLY A 48 -10.62 6.08 5.57
CA GLY A 48 -9.47 6.97 5.33
C GLY A 48 -9.15 7.10 3.83
N LYS A 49 -7.99 6.60 3.40
CA LYS A 49 -7.56 6.63 1.99
C LYS A 49 -8.29 5.64 1.08
N ILE A 50 -9.02 4.67 1.63
CA ILE A 50 -9.84 3.74 0.85
C ILE A 50 -11.16 4.46 0.53
N GLN A 51 -11.41 4.64 -0.76
CA GLN A 51 -12.63 5.26 -1.25
C GLN A 51 -12.95 4.72 -2.64
N THR A 52 -14.17 4.19 -2.81
CA THR A 52 -14.71 3.73 -4.08
C THR A 52 -15.82 4.67 -4.53
N TYR A 53 -15.72 5.20 -5.74
CA TYR A 53 -16.80 5.94 -6.40
C TYR A 53 -17.64 4.97 -7.22
N ARG A 54 -18.96 4.97 -6.98
CA ARG A 54 -19.92 4.11 -7.68
C ARG A 54 -20.95 5.00 -8.38
N HIS A 55 -21.00 4.92 -9.69
CA HIS A 55 -21.93 5.74 -10.48
C HIS A 55 -22.18 5.10 -11.85
N GLU A 56 -23.43 5.01 -12.28
CA GLU A 56 -23.85 4.53 -13.61
C GLU A 56 -23.18 3.22 -14.06
N GLY A 57 -23.05 2.25 -13.14
CA GLY A 57 -22.43 0.96 -13.41
C GLY A 57 -20.91 0.94 -13.34
N TYR A 58 -20.27 2.08 -13.09
CA TYR A 58 -18.83 2.14 -12.81
C TYR A 58 -18.54 1.88 -11.32
N THR A 59 -17.48 1.15 -11.06
CA THR A 59 -16.87 0.98 -9.73
C THR A 59 -15.42 1.45 -9.78
N ILE A 60 -15.15 2.61 -9.24
CA ILE A 60 -13.87 3.33 -9.41
C ILE A 60 -13.18 3.50 -8.07
N GLU A 61 -11.98 2.93 -7.93
CA GLU A 61 -11.15 3.14 -6.76
C GLU A 61 -10.45 4.50 -6.84
N LEU A 62 -10.65 5.35 -5.86
CA LEU A 62 -9.98 6.65 -5.78
C LEU A 62 -8.65 6.57 -5.02
N GLY A 63 -8.54 5.67 -4.05
CA GLY A 63 -7.32 5.38 -3.28
C GLY A 63 -6.55 4.15 -3.80
N PRO A 64 -6.19 3.19 -2.92
CA PRO A 64 -5.65 1.91 -3.37
C PRO A 64 -6.66 1.17 -4.25
N GLU A 65 -6.15 0.41 -5.24
CA GLU A 65 -7.01 -0.29 -6.20
C GLU A 65 -7.30 -1.74 -5.79
N SER A 66 -6.36 -2.37 -5.08
CA SER A 66 -6.38 -3.79 -4.79
C SER A 66 -5.33 -4.15 -3.74
N TYR A 67 -5.35 -5.40 -3.29
CA TYR A 67 -4.34 -5.91 -2.37
C TYR A 67 -3.71 -7.22 -2.86
N LEU A 68 -2.52 -7.54 -2.34
CA LEU A 68 -1.81 -8.79 -2.67
C LEU A 68 -2.51 -9.98 -2.03
N GLY A 69 -3.12 -10.85 -2.83
CA GLY A 69 -3.88 -12.01 -2.38
C GLY A 69 -3.08 -13.07 -1.61
N ARG A 70 -1.74 -13.07 -1.74
CA ARG A 70 -0.86 -13.98 -0.99
C ARG A 70 -0.77 -13.65 0.52
N LYS A 71 -1.08 -12.42 0.91
CA LYS A 71 -1.19 -11.99 2.30
C LYS A 71 -2.64 -12.17 2.73
N THR A 72 -2.95 -13.29 3.36
CA THR A 72 -4.34 -13.78 3.52
C THR A 72 -5.15 -13.03 4.54
N ILE A 73 -4.55 -12.29 5.48
CA ILE A 73 -5.23 -11.67 6.62
C ILE A 73 -6.46 -10.84 6.22
N MET A 74 -6.37 -10.06 5.13
CA MET A 74 -7.52 -9.29 4.63
C MET A 74 -8.60 -10.20 4.01
N THR A 75 -8.18 -11.25 3.30
CA THR A 75 -9.10 -12.26 2.74
C THR A 75 -9.80 -13.04 3.85
N ASP A 76 -9.08 -13.42 4.90
CA ASP A 76 -9.62 -14.20 6.01
C ASP A 76 -10.61 -13.32 6.81
N MET A 77 -10.26 -12.06 7.05
CA MET A 77 -11.17 -11.09 7.66
C MET A 77 -12.43 -10.87 6.81
N ALA A 78 -12.29 -10.74 5.48
CA ALA A 78 -13.43 -10.59 4.58
C ALA A 78 -14.40 -11.77 4.66
N LYS A 79 -13.88 -13.01 4.78
CA LYS A 79 -14.70 -14.20 5.02
C LYS A 79 -15.42 -14.14 6.36
N ASP A 80 -14.71 -13.78 7.44
CA ASP A 80 -15.28 -13.68 8.78
C ASP A 80 -16.43 -12.64 8.87
N ILE A 81 -16.41 -11.61 8.02
CA ILE A 81 -17.48 -10.58 7.98
C ILE A 81 -18.50 -10.80 6.85
N GLY A 82 -18.49 -11.97 6.19
CA GLY A 82 -19.51 -12.37 5.22
C GLY A 82 -19.30 -11.89 3.79
N LEU A 83 -18.10 -11.43 3.43
CA LEU A 83 -17.79 -10.93 2.08
C LEU A 83 -17.06 -11.94 1.18
N GLU A 84 -17.08 -13.24 1.50
CA GLU A 84 -16.37 -14.26 0.71
C GLU A 84 -16.82 -14.27 -0.76
N ASN A 85 -18.11 -14.16 -1.01
CA ASN A 85 -18.70 -14.21 -2.36
C ASN A 85 -18.47 -12.91 -3.17
N ASP A 86 -18.02 -11.85 -2.52
CA ASP A 86 -17.73 -10.56 -3.15
C ASP A 86 -16.25 -10.44 -3.58
N LEU A 87 -15.42 -11.38 -3.13
CA LEU A 87 -14.01 -11.42 -3.47
C LEU A 87 -13.80 -11.76 -4.94
N ILE A 88 -13.05 -10.91 -5.65
CA ILE A 88 -12.65 -11.10 -7.03
C ILE A 88 -11.13 -11.06 -7.15
N THR A 89 -10.62 -11.67 -8.20
CA THR A 89 -9.20 -11.70 -8.53
C THR A 89 -9.00 -11.04 -9.88
N ASN A 90 -7.91 -10.27 -10.03
CA ASN A 90 -7.62 -9.61 -11.29
C ASN A 90 -7.47 -10.62 -12.44
N THR A 91 -7.83 -10.19 -13.65
CA THR A 91 -7.51 -10.93 -14.87
C THR A 91 -6.00 -11.09 -15.01
N THR A 92 -5.59 -12.20 -15.60
CA THR A 92 -4.18 -12.40 -15.96
C THR A 92 -3.92 -11.80 -17.32
N GLY A 93 -2.81 -11.09 -17.45
CA GLY A 93 -2.40 -10.46 -18.69
C GLY A 93 -0.96 -9.99 -18.61
N GLN A 94 -0.44 -9.55 -19.76
CA GLN A 94 0.88 -8.97 -19.82
C GLN A 94 0.87 -7.59 -19.17
N SER A 95 1.86 -7.28 -18.36
CA SER A 95 2.18 -5.91 -17.97
C SER A 95 3.37 -5.39 -18.77
N TYR A 96 3.41 -4.09 -18.97
CA TYR A 96 4.42 -3.45 -19.83
C TYR A 96 5.23 -2.43 -19.05
N ILE A 97 6.40 -2.09 -19.62
CA ILE A 97 7.22 -0.97 -19.19
C ILE A 97 7.37 -0.02 -20.37
N TYR A 98 7.05 1.24 -20.15
CA TYR A 98 7.36 2.29 -21.13
C TYR A 98 8.79 2.77 -20.91
N ALA A 99 9.62 2.53 -21.91
CA ALA A 99 11.02 2.94 -21.96
C ALA A 99 11.42 3.18 -23.42
N LYS A 100 12.41 4.04 -23.66
CA LYS A 100 12.93 4.27 -25.03
C LYS A 100 11.79 4.61 -26.02
N ASN A 101 10.77 5.36 -25.59
CA ASN A 101 9.56 5.75 -26.34
C ASN A 101 8.72 4.59 -26.88
N LYS A 102 8.74 3.43 -26.21
CA LYS A 102 7.95 2.24 -26.57
C LYS A 102 7.50 1.46 -25.35
N LEU A 103 6.40 0.73 -25.49
CA LEU A 103 5.95 -0.25 -24.52
C LEU A 103 6.65 -1.60 -24.75
N PHE A 104 7.39 -2.05 -23.75
CA PHE A 104 8.04 -3.35 -23.75
C PHE A 104 7.30 -4.29 -22.80
N PRO A 105 7.00 -5.52 -23.19
CA PRO A 105 6.45 -6.49 -22.25
C PRO A 105 7.48 -6.79 -21.15
N ILE A 106 7.02 -6.91 -19.90
CA ILE A 106 7.86 -7.40 -18.82
C ILE A 106 8.31 -8.81 -19.16
N PRO A 107 9.62 -9.13 -19.12
CA PRO A 107 10.10 -10.45 -19.45
C PRO A 107 9.42 -11.55 -18.63
N GLY A 108 8.88 -12.56 -19.29
CA GLY A 108 8.26 -13.69 -18.61
C GLY A 108 9.25 -14.39 -17.67
N GLY A 109 8.71 -14.90 -16.56
CA GLY A 109 9.53 -15.56 -15.57
C GLY A 109 10.35 -14.62 -14.68
N SER A 110 10.16 -13.29 -14.74
CA SER A 110 10.72 -12.38 -13.76
C SER A 110 9.84 -12.27 -12.52
N ILE A 111 10.47 -12.07 -11.35
CA ILE A 111 9.80 -11.74 -10.10
C ILE A 111 10.26 -10.35 -9.68
N MET A 112 9.34 -9.39 -9.62
CA MET A 112 9.65 -7.99 -9.31
C MET A 112 10.80 -7.42 -10.17
N GLY A 113 10.85 -7.81 -11.45
CA GLY A 113 11.91 -7.40 -12.37
C GLY A 113 13.19 -8.23 -12.33
N ILE A 114 13.36 -9.11 -11.34
CA ILE A 114 14.54 -9.96 -11.23
C ILE A 114 14.37 -11.17 -12.17
N PRO A 115 15.31 -11.40 -13.11
CA PRO A 115 15.19 -12.49 -14.08
C PRO A 115 15.38 -13.85 -13.39
N THR A 116 14.36 -14.71 -13.47
CA THR A 116 14.46 -16.09 -12.99
C THR A 116 14.55 -17.09 -14.16
N ASP A 117 14.11 -16.68 -15.34
CA ASP A 117 14.23 -17.45 -16.59
C ASP A 117 15.18 -16.76 -17.56
N ILE A 118 16.20 -17.49 -17.97
CA ILE A 118 17.26 -16.97 -18.85
C ILE A 118 16.73 -16.66 -20.25
N LYS A 119 15.89 -17.53 -20.84
CA LYS A 119 15.43 -17.39 -22.24
C LYS A 119 14.61 -16.12 -22.47
N PRO A 120 13.56 -15.78 -21.68
CA PRO A 120 12.83 -14.52 -21.83
C PRO A 120 13.71 -13.29 -21.58
N PHE A 121 14.62 -13.36 -20.61
CA PHE A 121 15.53 -12.27 -20.30
C PHE A 121 16.53 -11.98 -21.42
N ILE A 122 17.08 -13.02 -22.09
CA ILE A 122 17.95 -12.83 -23.25
C ILE A 122 17.17 -12.22 -24.44
N LYS A 123 15.92 -12.61 -24.64
CA LYS A 123 15.10 -12.16 -25.78
C LYS A 123 14.58 -10.73 -25.64
N THR A 124 14.43 -10.19 -24.43
CA THR A 124 13.90 -8.84 -24.27
C THR A 124 14.80 -7.80 -24.93
N LYS A 125 14.19 -6.79 -25.58
CA LYS A 125 14.87 -5.62 -26.14
C LYS A 125 14.94 -4.46 -25.15
N LEU A 126 14.34 -4.61 -23.97
CA LEU A 126 14.34 -3.61 -22.89
C LEU A 126 15.77 -3.40 -22.34
N ILE A 127 16.53 -4.48 -22.21
CA ILE A 127 17.90 -4.50 -21.67
C ILE A 127 18.91 -4.81 -22.79
N SER A 128 20.00 -4.05 -22.84
CA SER A 128 21.08 -4.23 -23.82
C SER A 128 21.83 -5.55 -23.59
N PRO A 129 22.59 -6.06 -24.57
CA PRO A 129 23.45 -7.23 -24.36
C PRO A 129 24.46 -7.05 -23.22
N ILE A 130 25.02 -5.83 -23.07
CA ILE A 130 25.97 -5.50 -21.99
C ILE A 130 25.25 -5.51 -20.63
N GLY A 131 24.06 -4.92 -20.54
CA GLY A 131 23.24 -4.96 -19.33
C GLY A 131 22.87 -6.38 -18.91
N LYS A 132 22.54 -7.26 -19.88
CA LYS A 132 22.27 -8.68 -19.62
C LYS A 132 23.48 -9.42 -19.06
N LEU A 133 24.66 -9.17 -19.66
CA LEU A 133 25.93 -9.75 -19.18
C LEU A 133 26.23 -9.26 -17.77
N ARG A 134 26.07 -7.94 -17.52
CA ARG A 134 26.27 -7.32 -16.20
C ARG A 134 25.33 -7.93 -15.14
N ALA A 135 24.07 -8.16 -15.47
CA ALA A 135 23.13 -8.83 -14.58
C ALA A 135 23.52 -10.29 -14.30
N GLY A 136 23.99 -11.01 -15.31
CA GLY A 136 24.48 -12.39 -15.18
C GLY A 136 25.68 -12.54 -14.23
N MET A 137 26.44 -11.49 -14.00
CA MET A 137 27.54 -11.50 -13.02
C MET A 137 27.06 -11.73 -11.58
N ASP A 138 25.77 -11.52 -11.29
CA ASP A 138 25.18 -11.85 -10.00
C ASP A 138 25.41 -13.29 -9.57
N LEU A 139 25.44 -14.23 -10.52
CA LEU A 139 25.65 -15.65 -10.29
C LEU A 139 27.02 -16.00 -9.65
N PHE A 140 27.99 -15.10 -9.76
CA PHE A 140 29.38 -15.30 -9.36
C PHE A 140 29.83 -14.34 -8.25
N LYS A 141 29.01 -13.34 -7.90
CA LYS A 141 29.32 -12.38 -6.83
C LYS A 141 29.07 -12.97 -5.46
N LYS A 142 29.91 -12.59 -4.50
CA LYS A 142 29.68 -12.89 -3.08
C LYS A 142 28.49 -12.06 -2.56
N PRO A 143 27.78 -12.51 -1.50
CA PRO A 143 26.76 -11.71 -0.83
C PRO A 143 27.30 -10.34 -0.39
N ILE A 144 26.42 -9.33 -0.49
CA ILE A 144 26.78 -7.97 -0.08
C ILE A 144 26.78 -7.92 1.45
N GLN A 145 27.90 -7.51 2.03
CA GLN A 145 27.95 -7.25 3.47
C GLN A 145 27.26 -5.90 3.74
N ILE A 146 26.31 -5.89 4.63
CA ILE A 146 25.63 -4.71 5.16
C ILE A 146 25.72 -4.75 6.68
N GLU A 147 25.87 -3.59 7.32
CA GLU A 147 25.84 -3.52 8.79
C GLU A 147 24.40 -3.65 9.31
N ASP A 148 23.52 -2.74 8.93
CA ASP A 148 22.13 -2.72 9.37
C ASP A 148 21.15 -2.66 8.19
N ASP A 149 21.41 -1.81 7.17
CA ASP A 149 20.49 -1.51 6.07
C ASP A 149 21.24 -1.03 4.82
N ILE A 150 20.57 -1.04 3.69
CA ILE A 150 21.07 -0.54 2.40
C ILE A 150 19.89 -0.02 1.58
N SER A 151 20.14 0.93 0.68
CA SER A 151 19.07 1.32 -0.24
C SER A 151 18.74 0.21 -1.25
N VAL A 152 17.48 0.16 -1.66
CA VAL A 152 17.02 -0.76 -2.73
C VAL A 152 17.82 -0.50 -4.00
N GLY A 153 18.06 0.78 -4.36
CA GLY A 153 18.85 1.17 -5.53
C GLY A 153 20.27 0.63 -5.48
N ASP A 154 20.99 0.84 -4.39
CA ASP A 154 22.36 0.37 -4.22
C ASP A 154 22.47 -1.15 -4.21
N PHE A 155 21.54 -1.83 -3.56
CA PHE A 155 21.50 -3.28 -3.53
C PHE A 155 21.36 -3.86 -4.94
N PHE A 156 20.36 -3.43 -5.68
CA PHE A 156 20.12 -3.95 -7.04
C PHE A 156 21.18 -3.50 -8.04
N ARG A 157 21.71 -2.29 -7.92
CA ARG A 157 22.82 -1.80 -8.75
C ARG A 157 24.07 -2.65 -8.58
N LYS A 158 24.42 -2.99 -7.33
CA LYS A 158 25.54 -3.87 -7.02
C LYS A 158 25.31 -5.29 -7.55
N ARG A 159 24.08 -5.81 -7.50
CA ARG A 159 23.74 -7.16 -7.95
C ARG A 159 23.55 -7.24 -9.46
N LEU A 160 22.66 -6.44 -10.03
CA LEU A 160 22.17 -6.60 -11.40
C LEU A 160 22.61 -5.49 -12.37
N GLY A 161 23.13 -4.36 -11.87
CA GLY A 161 23.61 -3.22 -12.65
C GLY A 161 22.52 -2.19 -12.92
N ASP A 162 22.94 -1.00 -13.38
CA ASP A 162 22.09 0.18 -13.56
C ASP A 162 20.97 -0.06 -14.56
N GLU A 163 21.29 -0.62 -15.73
CA GLU A 163 20.28 -0.76 -16.79
C GLU A 163 19.10 -1.65 -16.39
N VAL A 164 19.35 -2.73 -15.64
CA VAL A 164 18.28 -3.60 -15.10
C VAL A 164 17.53 -2.90 -13.98
N LEU A 165 18.25 -2.17 -13.12
CA LEU A 165 17.62 -1.37 -12.08
C LEU A 165 16.67 -0.34 -12.68
N GLU A 166 17.13 0.53 -13.55
CA GLU A 166 16.38 1.69 -14.06
C GLU A 166 15.24 1.31 -15.00
N ASN A 167 15.43 0.28 -15.83
CA ASN A 167 14.45 -0.07 -16.86
C ASN A 167 13.50 -1.21 -16.46
N LEU A 168 13.79 -1.96 -15.41
CA LEU A 168 12.99 -3.14 -15.07
C LEU A 168 12.58 -3.17 -13.59
N ILE A 169 13.48 -2.89 -12.64
CA ILE A 169 13.20 -3.05 -11.21
C ILE A 169 12.53 -1.79 -10.64
N GLU A 170 13.11 -0.63 -10.87
CA GLU A 170 12.60 0.63 -10.34
C GLU A 170 11.17 0.95 -10.77
N PRO A 171 10.78 0.78 -12.05
CA PRO A 171 9.40 1.02 -12.45
C PRO A 171 8.39 0.16 -11.68
N LEU A 172 8.78 -1.05 -11.29
CA LEU A 172 7.92 -1.99 -10.57
C LEU A 172 7.88 -1.73 -9.07
N MET A 173 8.99 -1.31 -8.47
CA MET A 173 9.13 -1.13 -7.01
C MET A 173 8.91 0.32 -6.56
N GLY A 174 9.46 1.27 -7.29
CA GLY A 174 9.30 2.71 -7.00
C GLY A 174 7.84 3.15 -7.06
N GLY A 175 7.07 2.61 -7.99
CA GLY A 175 5.63 2.88 -8.11
C GLY A 175 4.80 2.41 -6.91
N ILE A 176 5.26 1.41 -6.15
CA ILE A 176 4.56 0.92 -4.96
C ILE A 176 4.65 1.93 -3.81
N TYR A 177 5.81 2.54 -3.63
CA TYR A 177 6.09 3.46 -2.51
C TYR A 177 6.08 4.93 -2.91
N GLY A 178 6.03 5.25 -4.21
CA GLY A 178 6.15 6.64 -4.69
C GLY A 178 7.43 7.31 -4.22
N THR A 179 8.56 6.58 -4.24
CA THR A 179 9.82 7.00 -3.62
C THR A 179 11.00 6.94 -4.58
N ASN A 180 12.06 7.67 -4.24
CA ASN A 180 13.36 7.49 -4.85
C ASN A 180 13.98 6.16 -4.35
N ILE A 181 14.20 5.23 -5.27
CA ILE A 181 14.71 3.90 -4.96
C ILE A 181 16.14 3.94 -4.36
N ASP A 182 16.90 5.01 -4.64
CA ASP A 182 18.25 5.20 -4.10
C ASP A 182 18.26 5.61 -2.61
N GLU A 183 17.12 6.00 -2.07
CA GLU A 183 16.92 6.35 -0.65
C GLU A 183 16.08 5.32 0.10
N LEU A 184 15.29 4.53 -0.64
CA LEU A 184 14.36 3.54 -0.08
C LEU A 184 15.11 2.41 0.64
N SER A 185 14.82 2.19 1.90
CA SER A 185 15.34 1.10 2.71
C SER A 185 14.96 -0.27 2.16
N LEU A 186 15.92 -1.11 1.88
CA LEU A 186 15.70 -2.50 1.50
C LEU A 186 15.12 -3.31 2.66
N MET A 187 15.68 -3.14 3.85
CA MET A 187 15.29 -3.92 5.02
C MET A 187 13.89 -3.58 5.53
N SER A 188 13.43 -2.34 5.31
CA SER A 188 12.07 -1.92 5.67
C SER A 188 11.01 -2.34 4.64
N THR A 189 11.40 -2.57 3.38
CA THR A 189 10.44 -2.79 2.28
C THR A 189 10.49 -4.17 1.66
N PHE A 190 11.69 -4.68 1.41
CA PHE A 190 11.93 -5.94 0.69
C PHE A 190 13.04 -6.78 1.32
N PRO A 191 13.04 -7.04 2.64
CA PRO A 191 14.12 -7.77 3.32
C PRO A 191 14.37 -9.18 2.74
N ASN A 192 13.34 -9.80 2.19
CA ASN A 192 13.41 -11.12 1.58
C ASN A 192 14.42 -11.21 0.42
N PHE A 193 14.71 -10.10 -0.27
CA PHE A 193 15.74 -10.13 -1.32
C PHE A 193 17.13 -10.29 -0.73
N LYS A 194 17.40 -9.65 0.40
CA LYS A 194 18.66 -9.80 1.12
C LYS A 194 18.80 -11.20 1.70
N GLU A 195 17.75 -11.72 2.33
CA GLU A 195 17.69 -13.08 2.85
C GLU A 195 17.98 -14.14 1.76
N LYS A 196 17.35 -13.98 0.59
CA LYS A 196 17.57 -14.88 -0.56
C LYS A 196 18.98 -14.74 -1.14
N GLU A 197 19.51 -13.53 -1.20
CA GLU A 197 20.89 -13.30 -1.63
C GLU A 197 21.89 -13.99 -0.71
N GLU A 198 21.73 -13.90 0.60
CA GLU A 198 22.59 -14.54 1.60
C GLU A 198 22.49 -16.07 1.54
N GLN A 199 21.27 -16.59 1.49
CA GLN A 199 21.02 -18.03 1.49
C GLN A 199 21.59 -18.74 0.25
N PHE A 200 21.50 -18.11 -0.93
CA PHE A 200 21.89 -18.73 -2.20
C PHE A 200 23.19 -18.18 -2.80
N GLY A 201 23.82 -17.17 -2.18
CA GLY A 201 24.99 -16.49 -2.70
C GLY A 201 24.72 -15.63 -3.95
N SER A 202 23.48 -15.64 -4.45
CA SER A 202 23.06 -14.94 -5.66
C SER A 202 21.56 -14.62 -5.56
N LEU A 203 21.20 -13.39 -5.89
CA LEU A 203 19.82 -12.96 -5.92
C LEU A 203 19.01 -13.72 -7.00
N ILE A 204 19.59 -13.90 -8.19
CA ILE A 204 18.95 -14.65 -9.28
C ILE A 204 18.65 -16.10 -8.86
N LYS A 205 19.61 -16.79 -8.22
CA LYS A 205 19.40 -18.14 -7.71
C LYS A 205 18.32 -18.19 -6.65
N GLY A 206 18.34 -17.27 -5.70
CA GLY A 206 17.35 -17.18 -4.63
C GLY A 206 15.94 -16.93 -5.16
N MET A 207 15.79 -16.03 -6.12
CA MET A 207 14.49 -15.75 -6.73
C MET A 207 14.00 -16.88 -7.66
N LYS A 208 14.91 -17.63 -8.25
CA LYS A 208 14.56 -18.85 -8.98
C LYS A 208 13.99 -19.91 -8.05
N ASP A 209 14.63 -20.15 -6.90
CA ASP A 209 14.11 -21.05 -5.86
C ASP A 209 12.70 -20.60 -5.41
N GLU A 210 12.52 -19.32 -5.10
CA GLU A 210 11.20 -18.79 -4.72
C GLU A 210 10.14 -19.06 -5.79
N LYS A 211 10.47 -18.91 -7.07
CA LYS A 211 9.59 -19.24 -8.18
C LYS A 211 9.20 -20.73 -8.19
N GLU A 212 10.19 -21.60 -8.01
CA GLU A 212 9.98 -23.06 -7.97
C GLU A 212 9.07 -23.44 -6.79
N GLN A 213 9.26 -22.84 -5.62
CA GLN A 213 8.39 -23.03 -4.46
C GLN A 213 6.95 -22.58 -4.74
N ARG A 214 6.76 -21.42 -5.38
CA ARG A 214 5.44 -20.93 -5.78
C ARG A 214 4.74 -21.87 -6.79
N ILE A 215 5.50 -22.44 -7.73
CA ILE A 215 4.96 -23.43 -8.70
C ILE A 215 4.54 -24.69 -7.99
N LYS A 216 5.36 -25.25 -7.10
CA LYS A 216 5.02 -26.44 -6.28
C LYS A 216 3.77 -26.21 -5.44
N HIS A 217 3.70 -25.06 -4.75
CA HIS A 217 2.51 -24.71 -3.97
C HIS A 217 1.25 -24.65 -4.84
N ARG A 218 1.33 -24.06 -6.04
CA ARG A 218 0.20 -23.99 -6.98
C ARG A 218 -0.21 -25.38 -7.49
N GLN A 219 0.72 -26.30 -7.67
CA GLN A 219 0.41 -27.68 -8.07
C GLN A 219 -0.33 -28.46 -6.96
N LEU A 220 -0.03 -28.16 -5.69
CA LEU A 220 -0.74 -28.71 -4.55
C LEU A 220 -2.17 -28.14 -4.40
N TYR A 221 -2.41 -26.92 -4.92
CA TYR A 221 -3.71 -26.25 -4.86
C TYR A 221 -4.15 -25.80 -6.27
N PRO A 222 -4.55 -26.74 -7.16
CA PRO A 222 -4.82 -26.46 -8.58
C PRO A 222 -6.01 -25.52 -8.84
N GLY A 223 -6.90 -25.34 -7.86
CA GLY A 223 -8.03 -24.40 -7.93
C GLY A 223 -7.70 -22.96 -7.53
N ALA A 224 -6.47 -22.68 -7.13
CA ALA A 224 -6.11 -21.30 -6.71
C ALA A 224 -6.20 -20.31 -7.87
N PRO A 225 -6.80 -19.12 -7.66
CA PRO A 225 -6.90 -18.09 -8.68
C PRO A 225 -5.53 -17.71 -9.28
N LYS A 226 -5.50 -17.48 -10.59
CA LYS A 226 -4.24 -17.16 -11.29
C LYS A 226 -3.75 -15.73 -11.04
N GLY A 227 -4.64 -14.78 -10.77
CA GLY A 227 -4.30 -13.39 -10.48
C GLY A 227 -3.59 -13.23 -9.14
N GLN A 228 -2.71 -12.23 -9.06
CA GLN A 228 -1.94 -11.94 -7.85
C GLN A 228 -2.66 -10.97 -6.91
N PHE A 229 -3.56 -10.17 -7.45
CA PHE A 229 -4.28 -9.13 -6.72
C PHE A 229 -5.72 -9.55 -6.50
N LYS A 230 -6.25 -9.10 -5.36
CA LYS A 230 -7.65 -9.25 -5.01
C LYS A 230 -8.32 -7.90 -4.80
N GLN A 231 -9.60 -7.87 -5.04
CA GLN A 231 -10.50 -6.74 -4.84
C GLN A 231 -11.88 -7.28 -4.42
N PHE A 232 -12.82 -6.40 -4.17
CA PHE A 232 -14.22 -6.74 -3.97
C PHE A 232 -15.04 -6.28 -5.18
N ARG A 233 -16.08 -7.02 -5.53
CA ARG A 233 -16.93 -6.75 -6.69
C ARG A 233 -17.53 -5.34 -6.64
N HIS A 234 -17.87 -4.87 -5.45
CA HIS A 234 -18.40 -3.52 -5.22
C HIS A 234 -17.34 -2.52 -4.77
N GLY A 235 -16.06 -2.83 -4.97
CA GLY A 235 -14.91 -2.00 -4.62
C GLY A 235 -14.45 -2.18 -3.17
N LEU A 236 -13.27 -1.64 -2.88
CA LEU A 236 -12.63 -1.76 -1.56
C LEU A 236 -13.44 -1.10 -0.43
N SER A 237 -14.25 -0.07 -0.76
CA SER A 237 -15.13 0.54 0.24
C SER A 237 -16.16 -0.42 0.79
N SER A 238 -16.60 -1.45 0.03
CA SER A 238 -17.55 -2.44 0.53
C SER A 238 -16.97 -3.25 1.70
N PHE A 239 -15.68 -3.55 1.67
CA PHE A 239 -15.00 -4.17 2.79
C PHE A 239 -14.95 -3.26 4.03
N ILE A 240 -14.65 -1.98 3.84
CA ILE A 240 -14.61 -0.99 4.92
C ILE A 240 -15.99 -0.79 5.54
N GLU A 241 -17.02 -0.67 4.71
CA GLU A 241 -18.42 -0.51 5.11
C GLU A 241 -18.87 -1.72 5.95
N ALA A 242 -18.65 -2.93 5.45
CA ALA A 242 -19.00 -4.16 6.16
C ALA A 242 -18.18 -4.36 7.44
N LEU A 243 -16.90 -3.98 7.47
CA LEU A 243 -16.07 -4.05 8.67
C LEU A 243 -16.56 -3.06 9.73
N ALA A 244 -16.89 -1.83 9.34
CA ALA A 244 -17.44 -0.81 10.23
C ALA A 244 -18.78 -1.28 10.83
N GLU A 245 -19.68 -1.81 10.01
CA GLU A 245 -20.95 -2.38 10.47
C GLU A 245 -20.74 -3.56 11.42
N ASN A 246 -19.83 -4.49 11.08
CA ASN A 246 -19.52 -5.64 11.93
C ASN A 246 -19.04 -5.24 13.32
N VAL A 247 -18.13 -4.25 13.42
CA VAL A 247 -17.62 -3.81 14.73
C VAL A 247 -18.67 -3.03 15.51
N GLN A 248 -19.53 -2.22 14.85
CA GLN A 248 -20.66 -1.53 15.49
C GLN A 248 -21.67 -2.53 16.05
N ASN A 249 -22.00 -3.57 15.31
CA ASN A 249 -22.88 -4.66 15.77
C ASN A 249 -22.31 -5.41 16.98
N LYS A 250 -20.97 -5.36 17.18
CA LYS A 250 -20.28 -5.88 18.36
C LYS A 250 -20.12 -4.84 19.48
N GLY A 251 -20.79 -3.69 19.41
CA GLY A 251 -20.80 -2.67 20.44
C GLY A 251 -19.61 -1.70 20.38
N VAL A 252 -18.91 -1.58 19.25
CA VAL A 252 -17.93 -0.50 19.04
C VAL A 252 -18.68 0.80 18.72
N ASN A 253 -18.32 1.89 19.42
CA ASN A 253 -18.84 3.22 19.16
C ASN A 253 -17.94 3.94 18.13
N ILE A 254 -18.40 4.14 16.91
CA ILE A 254 -17.66 4.93 15.90
C ILE A 254 -18.25 6.34 15.86
N ARG A 255 -17.43 7.32 16.18
CA ARG A 255 -17.79 8.74 16.20
C ARG A 255 -17.16 9.46 15.01
N TYR A 256 -17.96 9.66 13.99
CA TYR A 256 -17.59 10.45 12.82
C TYR A 256 -17.65 11.96 13.11
N ASN A 257 -17.03 12.77 12.27
CA ASN A 257 -16.91 14.22 12.42
C ASN A 257 -16.36 14.62 13.81
N THR A 258 -15.52 13.75 14.40
CA THR A 258 -15.00 13.92 15.74
C THR A 258 -13.47 13.94 15.69
N GLN A 259 -12.94 15.14 15.59
CA GLN A 259 -11.49 15.35 15.58
C GLN A 259 -10.92 15.36 17.00
N VAL A 260 -9.95 14.49 17.25
CA VAL A 260 -9.14 14.55 18.46
C VAL A 260 -8.20 15.75 18.40
N ARG A 261 -8.27 16.60 19.41
CA ARG A 261 -7.47 17.82 19.53
C ARG A 261 -6.13 17.53 20.21
N ASP A 262 -6.17 16.71 21.26
CA ASP A 262 -4.98 16.34 22.03
C ASP A 262 -5.18 15.03 22.79
N ILE A 263 -4.08 14.42 23.21
CA ILE A 263 -4.03 13.21 24.04
C ILE A 263 -3.19 13.53 25.28
N LYS A 264 -3.84 13.66 26.42
CA LYS A 264 -3.14 13.87 27.70
C LYS A 264 -2.90 12.55 28.40
N VAL A 265 -1.68 12.36 28.83
CA VAL A 265 -1.22 11.15 29.53
C VAL A 265 -1.28 11.38 31.02
N SER A 266 -1.97 10.53 31.76
CA SER A 266 -1.90 10.45 33.22
C SER A 266 -1.21 9.16 33.64
N GLN A 267 -0.89 9.01 34.93
CA GLN A 267 -0.24 7.79 35.44
C GLN A 267 -1.08 6.51 35.23
N LYS A 268 -2.40 6.64 35.13
CA LYS A 268 -3.33 5.51 35.07
C LYS A 268 -4.18 5.45 33.82
N ASP A 269 -4.43 6.59 33.15
CA ASP A 269 -5.41 6.71 32.08
C ASP A 269 -4.96 7.71 31.04
N TYR A 270 -5.69 7.76 29.92
CA TYR A 270 -5.52 8.72 28.83
C TYR A 270 -6.76 9.58 28.71
N GLU A 271 -6.61 10.89 28.73
CA GLU A 271 -7.68 11.83 28.47
C GLU A 271 -7.61 12.26 26.98
N ILE A 272 -8.63 11.92 26.23
CA ILE A 272 -8.81 12.33 24.83
C ILE A 272 -9.57 13.64 24.80
N LEU A 273 -8.90 14.70 24.32
CA LEU A 273 -9.49 16.03 24.23
C LEU A 273 -10.15 16.19 22.84
N LEU A 274 -11.42 16.57 22.88
CA LEU A 274 -12.22 16.92 21.72
C LEU A 274 -12.41 18.45 21.67
N GLU A 275 -13.30 18.95 20.81
CA GLU A 275 -13.53 20.38 20.69
C GLU A 275 -14.13 20.97 21.98
N ASP A 276 -15.21 20.37 22.48
CA ASP A 276 -16.00 20.88 23.61
C ASP A 276 -16.07 19.91 24.81
N SER A 277 -15.30 18.83 24.77
CA SER A 277 -15.37 17.78 25.81
C SER A 277 -14.07 16.99 25.90
N SER A 278 -13.93 16.22 26.99
CA SER A 278 -12.89 15.21 27.10
C SER A 278 -13.46 13.89 27.62
N GLU A 279 -12.79 12.79 27.31
CA GLU A 279 -13.14 11.45 27.75
C GLU A 279 -11.91 10.66 28.16
N THR A 280 -12.07 9.81 29.17
CA THR A 280 -10.96 9.03 29.75
C THR A 280 -11.02 7.58 29.30
N PHE A 281 -9.85 7.02 28.97
CA PHE A 281 -9.68 5.65 28.49
C PHE A 281 -8.51 4.95 29.19
N ASP A 282 -8.62 3.64 29.40
CA ASP A 282 -7.55 2.82 29.96
C ASP A 282 -6.39 2.61 28.96
N GLY A 283 -6.65 2.64 27.67
CA GLY A 283 -5.66 2.49 26.61
C GLY A 283 -6.02 3.25 25.35
N VAL A 284 -5.01 3.57 24.53
CA VAL A 284 -5.17 4.34 23.29
C VAL A 284 -4.39 3.70 22.15
N LEU A 285 -5.06 3.56 21.00
CA LEU A 285 -4.44 3.13 19.76
C LEU A 285 -4.55 4.24 18.71
N VAL A 286 -3.42 4.80 18.30
CA VAL A 286 -3.34 5.86 17.29
C VAL A 286 -3.01 5.23 15.94
N THR A 287 -3.88 5.44 14.94
CA THR A 287 -3.75 4.87 13.59
C THR A 287 -3.79 5.93 12.51
N THR A 288 -3.46 7.16 12.87
CA THR A 288 -3.45 8.33 11.98
C THR A 288 -2.13 8.48 11.23
N PRO A 289 -2.09 9.26 10.12
CA PRO A 289 -0.83 9.65 9.47
C PRO A 289 0.10 10.42 10.41
N GLN A 290 1.43 10.41 10.12
CA GLN A 290 2.41 11.08 10.97
C GLN A 290 2.13 12.58 11.15
N GLN A 291 1.64 13.27 10.13
CA GLN A 291 1.31 14.70 10.20
C GLN A 291 0.20 15.02 11.21
N VAL A 292 -0.57 14.00 11.60
CA VAL A 292 -1.66 14.14 12.59
C VAL A 292 -1.14 13.84 13.99
N PHE A 293 -0.58 12.64 14.22
CA PHE A 293 -0.14 12.27 15.57
C PHE A 293 1.04 13.11 16.08
N MET A 294 1.89 13.61 15.18
CA MET A 294 2.97 14.54 15.57
C MET A 294 2.48 15.84 16.19
N LYS A 295 1.23 16.23 16.00
CA LYS A 295 0.64 17.39 16.69
C LYS A 295 0.52 17.15 18.19
N TRP A 296 0.32 15.91 18.61
CA TRP A 296 0.15 15.51 20.01
C TRP A 296 1.47 15.16 20.70
N PHE A 297 2.44 14.62 19.93
CA PHE A 297 3.71 14.13 20.46
C PHE A 297 4.93 14.98 20.05
N SER A 298 4.72 16.17 19.48
CA SER A 298 5.81 17.06 19.03
C SER A 298 6.73 17.54 20.17
N HIS A 299 6.28 17.46 21.42
CA HIS A 299 7.07 17.81 22.61
C HIS A 299 8.07 16.71 23.02
N ASP A 300 7.93 15.48 22.50
CA ASP A 300 8.80 14.35 22.83
C ASP A 300 9.86 14.15 21.74
N PRO A 301 11.15 14.41 22.03
CA PRO A 301 12.23 14.30 21.04
C PRO A 301 12.38 12.92 20.40
N ALA A 302 11.87 11.85 21.04
CA ALA A 302 11.92 10.51 20.46
C ALA A 302 11.17 10.41 19.13
N PHE A 303 10.20 11.30 18.90
CA PHE A 303 9.42 11.36 17.66
C PHE A 303 10.03 12.28 16.57
N ASP A 304 11.17 12.92 16.81
CA ASP A 304 11.81 13.84 15.85
C ASP A 304 12.11 13.19 14.47
N TYR A 305 12.24 11.88 14.45
CA TYR A 305 12.36 11.11 13.23
C TYR A 305 11.18 11.36 12.27
N PHE A 306 9.95 11.42 12.79
CA PHE A 306 8.75 11.64 11.98
C PHE A 306 8.62 13.08 11.45
N ASN A 307 9.24 14.07 12.14
CA ASN A 307 9.33 15.44 11.61
C ASN A 307 10.20 15.52 10.35
N LYS A 308 11.17 14.62 10.22
CA LYS A 308 12.10 14.53 9.08
C LYS A 308 11.65 13.53 8.02
N MET A 309 10.60 12.76 8.31
CA MET A 309 10.08 11.76 7.38
C MET A 309 9.29 12.45 6.28
N ASP A 310 9.81 12.40 5.07
CA ASP A 310 9.12 12.89 3.88
C ASP A 310 7.90 12.03 3.53
N SER A 311 7.00 12.63 2.78
CA SER A 311 5.81 11.94 2.25
C SER A 311 5.47 12.51 0.88
N THR A 312 5.37 11.65 -0.10
CA THR A 312 5.03 12.06 -1.47
C THR A 312 3.52 12.31 -1.59
N THR A 313 3.17 13.41 -2.23
CA THR A 313 1.81 13.68 -2.73
C THR A 313 1.64 12.96 -4.07
N VAL A 314 0.57 12.19 -4.20
CA VAL A 314 0.24 11.50 -5.45
C VAL A 314 -1.19 11.81 -5.86
N ALA A 315 -1.46 11.71 -7.16
CA ALA A 315 -2.83 11.77 -7.68
C ALA A 315 -3.13 10.57 -8.59
N THR A 316 -4.37 10.17 -8.60
CA THR A 316 -4.91 9.25 -9.58
C THR A 316 -5.84 9.99 -10.51
N VAL A 317 -5.67 9.78 -11.82
CA VAL A 317 -6.51 10.37 -12.85
C VAL A 317 -7.23 9.25 -13.57
N VAL A 318 -8.53 9.15 -13.32
CA VAL A 318 -9.40 8.16 -13.95
C VAL A 318 -10.08 8.79 -15.15
N MET A 319 -10.13 8.06 -16.27
CA MET A 319 -10.80 8.49 -17.48
C MET A 319 -11.68 7.36 -18.02
N ALA A 320 -12.93 7.67 -18.28
CA ALA A 320 -13.88 6.78 -18.95
C ALA A 320 -14.07 7.20 -20.40
N PHE A 321 -14.15 6.23 -21.30
CA PHE A 321 -14.36 6.45 -22.75
C PHE A 321 -15.40 5.51 -23.29
N ASP A 322 -16.09 5.91 -24.36
CA ASP A 322 -16.65 4.94 -25.29
C ASP A 322 -15.52 4.09 -25.90
N GLU A 323 -15.73 2.79 -26.02
CA GLU A 323 -14.71 1.87 -26.57
C GLU A 323 -14.23 2.30 -27.97
N LYS A 324 -15.11 2.88 -28.81
CA LYS A 324 -14.77 3.42 -30.14
C LYS A 324 -13.81 4.62 -30.11
N ASN A 325 -13.74 5.34 -28.97
CA ASN A 325 -12.96 6.57 -28.81
C ASN A 325 -11.53 6.33 -28.31
N ILE A 326 -11.18 5.08 -27.97
CA ILE A 326 -9.86 4.72 -27.49
C ILE A 326 -9.38 3.46 -28.24
N GLU A 327 -8.16 3.49 -28.73
CA GLU A 327 -7.54 2.33 -29.34
C GLU A 327 -6.38 1.84 -28.48
N ASN A 328 -6.57 0.67 -27.91
CA ASN A 328 -5.54 -0.03 -27.14
C ASN A 328 -5.37 -1.44 -27.67
N THR A 329 -4.38 -1.61 -28.57
CA THR A 329 -4.06 -2.88 -29.23
C THR A 329 -3.28 -3.85 -28.33
N TYR A 330 -2.81 -3.39 -27.17
CA TYR A 330 -2.05 -4.23 -26.25
C TYR A 330 -2.98 -5.14 -25.45
N ASP A 331 -2.62 -6.42 -25.40
CA ASP A 331 -3.22 -7.37 -24.46
C ASP A 331 -2.52 -7.28 -23.10
N GLY A 332 -3.26 -6.94 -22.06
CA GLY A 332 -2.67 -6.80 -20.71
C GLY A 332 -3.45 -5.91 -19.77
N THR A 333 -2.84 -5.62 -18.63
CA THR A 333 -3.48 -4.92 -17.51
C THR A 333 -3.00 -3.48 -17.31
N GLY A 334 -1.96 -3.07 -18.01
CA GLY A 334 -1.39 -1.73 -17.89
C GLY A 334 0.12 -1.70 -18.05
N PHE A 335 0.69 -0.55 -17.73
CA PHE A 335 2.13 -0.32 -17.80
C PHE A 335 2.62 0.58 -16.68
N VAL A 336 3.91 0.45 -16.38
CA VAL A 336 4.69 1.35 -15.55
C VAL A 336 5.73 2.06 -16.41
N ILE A 337 6.28 3.15 -15.91
CA ILE A 337 7.19 4.00 -16.69
C ILE A 337 8.60 3.93 -16.13
N ALA A 338 9.57 3.68 -16.98
CA ALA A 338 10.98 3.69 -16.62
C ALA A 338 11.44 5.11 -16.25
N ARG A 339 12.29 5.22 -15.22
CA ARG A 339 12.85 6.49 -14.73
C ARG A 339 13.48 7.35 -15.83
N THR A 340 14.08 6.68 -16.81
CA THR A 340 14.74 7.34 -17.96
C THR A 340 13.76 7.99 -18.93
N SER A 341 12.45 7.79 -18.77
CA SER A 341 11.43 8.33 -19.65
C SER A 341 10.97 9.72 -19.19
N GLN A 342 10.84 10.64 -20.17
CA GLN A 342 10.36 12.00 -19.90
C GLN A 342 8.82 12.05 -19.94
N THR A 343 8.20 11.78 -18.79
CA THR A 343 6.75 11.84 -18.58
C THR A 343 6.47 12.33 -17.16
N ASP A 344 5.30 12.89 -16.95
CA ASP A 344 4.82 13.26 -15.61
C ASP A 344 4.04 12.12 -14.96
N ILE A 345 3.40 11.24 -15.75
CA ILE A 345 2.78 10.03 -15.22
C ILE A 345 3.84 8.98 -14.86
N THR A 346 3.53 8.16 -13.86
CA THR A 346 4.40 7.07 -13.39
C THR A 346 3.91 5.68 -13.80
N ALA A 347 2.61 5.54 -14.04
CA ALA A 347 1.98 4.29 -14.45
C ALA A 347 0.61 4.55 -15.08
N CYS A 348 0.07 3.54 -15.76
CA CYS A 348 -1.32 3.50 -16.19
C CYS A 348 -1.86 2.08 -16.08
N THR A 349 -3.00 1.92 -15.42
CA THR A 349 -3.78 0.68 -15.40
C THR A 349 -4.89 0.76 -16.45
N TRP A 350 -5.02 -0.28 -17.26
CA TRP A 350 -6.19 -0.50 -18.12
C TRP A 350 -7.26 -1.18 -17.27
N THR A 351 -7.99 -0.37 -16.51
CA THR A 351 -8.83 -0.83 -15.40
C THR A 351 -9.92 -1.78 -15.88
N SER A 352 -10.61 -1.47 -16.98
CA SER A 352 -11.62 -2.34 -17.57
C SER A 352 -11.08 -3.70 -18.04
N LYS A 353 -9.80 -3.79 -18.43
CA LYS A 353 -9.14 -5.06 -18.77
C LYS A 353 -8.69 -5.82 -17.54
N LYS A 354 -8.18 -5.12 -16.53
CA LYS A 354 -7.71 -5.72 -15.28
C LYS A 354 -8.86 -6.19 -14.38
N TRP A 355 -9.93 -5.41 -14.36
CA TRP A 355 -11.13 -5.61 -13.54
C TRP A 355 -12.39 -5.45 -14.39
N PRO A 356 -12.81 -6.46 -15.16
CA PRO A 356 -13.93 -6.35 -16.10
C PRO A 356 -15.26 -5.93 -15.47
N PHE A 357 -15.45 -6.16 -14.17
CA PHE A 357 -16.69 -5.82 -13.45
C PHE A 357 -16.79 -4.34 -13.05
N THR A 358 -15.76 -3.56 -13.28
CA THR A 358 -15.71 -2.16 -12.84
C THR A 358 -16.29 -1.17 -13.84
N THR A 359 -16.62 -1.65 -15.05
CA THR A 359 -16.94 -0.80 -16.19
C THR A 359 -18.14 -1.36 -16.96
N PRO A 360 -19.13 -0.53 -17.35
CA PRO A 360 -20.24 -0.97 -18.18
C PRO A 360 -19.79 -1.50 -19.55
N GLU A 361 -20.62 -2.31 -20.19
CA GLU A 361 -20.38 -2.83 -21.54
C GLU A 361 -20.25 -1.68 -22.56
N GLY A 362 -19.34 -1.80 -23.52
CA GLY A 362 -19.03 -0.77 -24.51
C GLY A 362 -18.26 0.44 -24.00
N LYS A 363 -17.84 0.41 -22.74
CA LYS A 363 -17.03 1.46 -22.09
C LYS A 363 -15.63 0.96 -21.73
N VAL A 364 -14.68 1.88 -21.69
CA VAL A 364 -13.30 1.63 -21.27
C VAL A 364 -12.95 2.55 -20.13
N LEU A 365 -12.37 1.99 -19.08
CA LEU A 365 -11.87 2.73 -17.93
C LEU A 365 -10.35 2.57 -17.85
N ILE A 366 -9.64 3.69 -17.78
CA ILE A 366 -8.20 3.74 -17.55
C ILE A 366 -7.89 4.60 -16.33
N ARG A 367 -6.78 4.29 -15.67
CA ARG A 367 -6.34 5.00 -14.48
C ARG A 367 -4.86 5.29 -14.59
N ALA A 368 -4.49 6.57 -14.67
CA ALA A 368 -3.12 7.03 -14.63
C ALA A 368 -2.72 7.48 -13.24
N TYR A 369 -1.42 7.45 -12.96
CA TYR A 369 -0.84 7.84 -11.68
C TYR A 369 0.15 8.97 -11.91
N VAL A 370 0.06 10.02 -11.08
CA VAL A 370 0.90 11.23 -11.13
C VAL A 370 1.49 11.46 -9.74
N GLY A 371 2.67 12.03 -9.69
CA GLY A 371 3.41 12.34 -8.47
C GLY A 371 4.63 11.45 -8.32
N LYS A 372 5.80 12.09 -8.37
CA LYS A 372 7.12 11.51 -8.14
C LYS A 372 7.72 12.14 -6.90
N PRO A 373 8.69 11.50 -6.25
CA PRO A 373 9.42 12.11 -5.15
C PRO A 373 10.04 13.44 -5.59
N GLY A 374 9.80 14.50 -4.83
CA GLY A 374 10.37 15.83 -5.08
C GLY A 374 9.73 16.63 -6.23
N ASP A 375 8.68 16.10 -6.87
CA ASP A 375 7.92 16.83 -7.86
C ASP A 375 6.69 17.52 -7.22
N THR A 376 6.25 18.64 -7.78
CA THR A 376 5.13 19.44 -7.29
C THR A 376 3.94 19.47 -8.25
N VAL A 377 3.96 18.65 -9.31
CA VAL A 377 2.93 18.64 -10.36
C VAL A 377 1.53 18.51 -9.76
N VAL A 378 1.37 17.66 -8.74
CA VAL A 378 0.06 17.44 -8.11
C VAL A 378 -0.35 18.63 -7.23
N ASP A 379 0.61 19.34 -6.63
CA ASP A 379 0.34 20.45 -5.72
C ASP A 379 0.15 21.78 -6.48
N ASP A 380 0.86 22.00 -7.60
CA ASP A 380 0.93 23.29 -8.32
C ASP A 380 -0.11 23.44 -9.44
N HIS A 381 -0.76 22.36 -9.89
CA HIS A 381 -1.68 22.39 -11.02
C HIS A 381 -3.13 22.16 -10.59
N THR A 382 -4.07 22.74 -11.33
CA THR A 382 -5.51 22.45 -11.22
C THR A 382 -5.83 21.04 -11.73
N ASP A 383 -7.02 20.52 -11.44
CA ASP A 383 -7.43 19.20 -11.92
C ASP A 383 -7.47 19.10 -13.45
N ASP A 384 -7.93 20.17 -14.14
CA ASP A 384 -7.97 20.23 -15.60
C ASP A 384 -6.57 20.23 -16.21
N GLU A 385 -5.62 20.93 -15.59
CA GLU A 385 -4.22 20.91 -16.02
C GLU A 385 -3.59 19.54 -15.81
N ILE A 386 -3.84 18.88 -14.68
CA ILE A 386 -3.38 17.49 -14.43
C ILE A 386 -3.95 16.54 -15.47
N VAL A 387 -5.25 16.62 -15.78
CA VAL A 387 -5.87 15.82 -16.86
C VAL A 387 -5.19 16.08 -18.19
N SER A 388 -4.88 17.34 -18.51
CA SER A 388 -4.20 17.71 -19.77
C SER A 388 -2.79 17.13 -19.84
N ILE A 389 -2.02 17.20 -18.75
CA ILE A 389 -0.68 16.61 -18.61
C ILE A 389 -0.75 15.09 -18.84
N VAL A 390 -1.66 14.42 -18.14
CA VAL A 390 -1.85 12.96 -18.25
C VAL A 390 -2.23 12.55 -19.67
N ARG A 391 -3.17 13.25 -20.30
CA ARG A 391 -3.57 12.98 -21.70
C ARG A 391 -2.42 13.17 -22.68
N LYS A 392 -1.60 14.21 -22.50
CA LYS A 392 -0.40 14.46 -23.31
C LYS A 392 0.57 13.28 -23.24
N ASP A 393 0.82 12.76 -22.05
CA ASP A 393 1.73 11.63 -21.85
C ASP A 393 1.13 10.32 -22.40
N LEU A 394 -0.13 10.04 -22.11
CA LEU A 394 -0.80 8.83 -22.60
C LEU A 394 -0.86 8.76 -24.13
N ARG A 395 -0.93 9.89 -24.85
CA ARG A 395 -0.87 9.94 -26.32
C ARG A 395 0.46 9.43 -26.91
N LYS A 396 1.52 9.34 -26.11
CA LYS A 396 2.79 8.70 -26.51
C LYS A 396 2.68 7.16 -26.58
N MET A 397 1.67 6.59 -25.91
CA MET A 397 1.53 5.14 -25.68
C MET A 397 0.24 4.54 -26.21
N MET A 398 -0.82 5.36 -26.38
CA MET A 398 -2.16 4.95 -26.76
C MET A 398 -2.77 5.96 -27.75
N THR A 399 -3.69 5.51 -28.59
CA THR A 399 -4.41 6.37 -29.54
C THR A 399 -5.79 6.72 -29.00
N PHE A 400 -6.07 8.00 -28.88
CA PHE A 400 -7.38 8.53 -28.52
C PHE A 400 -8.04 9.15 -29.75
N LYS A 401 -9.25 8.66 -30.10
CA LYS A 401 -10.06 9.15 -31.23
C LYS A 401 -11.09 10.20 -30.78
N GLY A 402 -11.24 10.40 -29.47
CA GLY A 402 -12.18 11.34 -28.87
C GLY A 402 -11.77 11.76 -27.46
N ASP A 403 -12.63 12.53 -26.84
CA ASP A 403 -12.48 12.92 -25.45
C ASP A 403 -13.06 11.86 -24.52
N PRO A 404 -12.63 11.82 -23.23
CA PRO A 404 -13.27 10.98 -22.22
C PRO A 404 -14.71 11.45 -21.97
N ASP A 405 -15.59 10.51 -21.66
CA ASP A 405 -16.98 10.82 -21.23
C ASP A 405 -16.96 11.60 -19.92
N PHE A 406 -16.06 11.21 -19.03
CA PHE A 406 -15.74 11.95 -17.80
C PHE A 406 -14.33 11.66 -17.32
N THR A 407 -13.84 12.54 -16.44
CA THR A 407 -12.56 12.40 -15.74
C THR A 407 -12.75 12.60 -14.24
N ILE A 408 -11.97 11.88 -13.43
CA ILE A 408 -11.90 12.09 -11.98
C ILE A 408 -10.45 12.22 -11.59
N VAL A 409 -10.10 13.34 -10.97
CA VAL A 409 -8.79 13.54 -10.33
C VAL A 409 -8.96 13.35 -8.83
N ASN A 410 -8.25 12.40 -8.24
CA ASN A 410 -8.23 12.23 -6.79
C ASN A 410 -6.82 12.47 -6.27
N ARG A 411 -6.66 13.55 -5.52
CA ARG A 411 -5.38 13.93 -4.88
C ARG A 411 -5.27 13.26 -3.53
N LEU A 412 -4.11 12.72 -3.26
CA LEU A 412 -3.74 12.09 -2.00
C LEU A 412 -2.51 12.82 -1.43
N PRO A 413 -2.72 13.98 -0.77
CA PRO A 413 -1.61 14.80 -0.28
C PRO A 413 -0.84 14.06 0.81
N LYS A 414 0.49 14.07 0.69
CA LYS A 414 1.42 13.46 1.66
C LYS A 414 1.01 12.05 2.09
N SER A 415 0.53 11.26 1.13
CA SER A 415 -0.09 9.96 1.42
C SER A 415 0.88 8.78 1.45
N MET A 416 2.08 8.97 0.87
CA MET A 416 3.09 7.91 0.72
C MET A 416 4.30 8.24 1.60
N PRO A 417 4.35 7.73 2.86
CA PRO A 417 5.48 7.92 3.75
C PRO A 417 6.73 7.27 3.18
N GLN A 418 7.88 7.96 3.32
CA GLN A 418 9.14 7.55 2.73
C GLN A 418 10.00 6.80 3.75
N TYR A 419 10.26 5.52 3.50
CA TYR A 419 11.08 4.67 4.36
C TYR A 419 12.53 4.73 3.92
N HIS A 420 13.27 5.77 4.33
CA HIS A 420 14.67 5.91 4.01
C HIS A 420 15.53 4.87 4.73
N VAL A 421 16.77 4.67 4.24
CA VAL A 421 17.75 3.78 4.88
C VAL A 421 17.85 4.08 6.38
N GLY A 422 17.77 3.04 7.20
CA GLY A 422 17.73 3.15 8.66
C GLY A 422 16.33 3.31 9.28
N HIS A 423 15.26 3.35 8.47
CA HIS A 423 13.88 3.47 8.95
C HIS A 423 13.52 2.41 10.00
N ILE A 424 13.76 1.13 9.71
CA ILE A 424 13.41 0.04 10.63
C ILE A 424 14.10 0.17 12.01
N LYS A 425 15.34 0.68 12.03
CA LYS A 425 16.09 0.92 13.27
C LYS A 425 15.45 2.04 14.09
N ASN A 426 15.11 3.16 13.44
CA ASN A 426 14.43 4.28 14.09
C ASN A 426 13.06 3.87 14.62
N ILE A 427 12.27 3.13 13.84
CA ILE A 427 10.96 2.65 14.28
C ILE A 427 11.06 1.75 15.52
N LYS A 428 12.01 0.81 15.56
CA LYS A 428 12.24 -0.05 16.73
C LYS A 428 12.56 0.77 17.98
N ILE A 429 13.40 1.79 17.86
CA ILE A 429 13.75 2.70 18.97
C ILE A 429 12.50 3.44 19.46
N ILE A 430 11.70 3.98 18.53
CA ILE A 430 10.48 4.73 18.86
C ILE A 430 9.43 3.81 19.48
N GLN A 431 9.20 2.63 18.94
CA GLN A 431 8.25 1.66 19.50
C GLN A 431 8.65 1.25 20.94
N GLN A 432 9.95 1.03 21.17
CA GLN A 432 10.45 0.74 22.52
C GLN A 432 10.28 1.93 23.47
N HIS A 433 10.52 3.16 22.98
CA HIS A 433 10.28 4.38 23.75
C HIS A 433 8.79 4.53 24.10
N ILE A 434 7.90 4.34 23.13
CA ILE A 434 6.45 4.38 23.37
C ILE A 434 6.06 3.38 24.46
N LYS A 435 6.52 2.14 24.36
CA LYS A 435 6.22 1.09 25.34
C LYS A 435 6.68 1.45 26.74
N ASN A 436 7.84 2.08 26.90
CA ASN A 436 8.41 2.43 28.20
C ASN A 436 7.80 3.71 28.80
N THR A 437 7.44 4.68 27.96
CA THR A 437 7.02 6.03 28.39
C THR A 437 5.51 6.18 28.45
N TYR A 438 4.80 5.49 27.54
CA TYR A 438 3.36 5.59 27.37
C TYR A 438 2.70 4.21 27.50
N PRO A 439 2.62 3.62 28.72
CA PRO A 439 2.04 2.30 28.90
C PRO A 439 0.60 2.25 28.38
N ARG A 440 0.22 1.19 27.67
CA ARG A 440 -1.10 1.02 27.05
C ARG A 440 -1.43 2.06 25.95
N LEU A 441 -0.42 2.73 25.39
CA LEU A 441 -0.55 3.51 24.16
C LEU A 441 0.25 2.83 23.06
N ARG A 442 -0.34 2.71 21.87
CA ARG A 442 0.36 2.29 20.67
C ARG A 442 0.06 3.25 19.53
N ILE A 443 1.07 3.52 18.72
CA ILE A 443 0.94 4.27 17.48
C ILE A 443 1.38 3.35 16.36
N THR A 444 0.53 3.15 15.36
CA THR A 444 0.77 2.16 14.29
C THR A 444 0.12 2.57 12.96
N GLY A 445 0.44 1.86 11.91
CA GLY A 445 -0.08 2.09 10.56
C GLY A 445 1.01 2.44 9.56
N ALA A 446 0.62 2.95 8.40
CA ALA A 446 1.52 3.15 7.27
C ALA A 446 2.85 3.89 7.58
N PRO A 447 2.95 4.86 8.49
CA PRO A 447 4.23 5.50 8.78
C PRO A 447 5.26 4.60 9.48
N PHE A 448 4.87 3.45 10.02
CA PHE A 448 5.73 2.60 10.85
C PHE A 448 6.36 1.46 10.07
N GLU A 449 5.57 0.60 9.40
CA GLU A 449 6.14 -0.64 8.86
C GLU A 449 5.86 -0.85 7.36
N ALA A 450 4.60 -0.66 6.92
CA ALA A 450 4.23 -0.90 5.54
C ALA A 450 2.92 -0.22 5.14
N VAL A 451 2.81 0.13 3.86
CA VAL A 451 1.63 0.81 3.29
C VAL A 451 0.58 -0.15 2.70
N GLY A 452 0.90 -1.43 2.53
CA GLY A 452 -0.02 -2.42 1.97
C GLY A 452 -1.24 -2.66 2.85
N LEU A 453 -2.44 -2.80 2.27
CA LEU A 453 -3.67 -2.98 3.05
C LEU A 453 -3.62 -4.16 4.02
N PRO A 454 -3.17 -5.38 3.61
CA PRO A 454 -3.00 -6.49 4.55
C PRO A 454 -1.96 -6.21 5.64
N ASP A 455 -0.92 -5.43 5.32
CA ASP A 455 0.12 -5.07 6.30
C ASP A 455 -0.42 -4.08 7.33
N CYS A 456 -1.24 -3.11 6.92
CA CYS A 456 -1.93 -2.21 7.82
C CYS A 456 -2.86 -2.96 8.77
N ILE A 457 -3.56 -4.00 8.30
CA ILE A 457 -4.37 -4.88 9.15
C ILE A 457 -3.49 -5.64 10.14
N GLN A 458 -2.36 -6.20 9.68
CA GLN A 458 -1.45 -6.95 10.54
C GLN A 458 -0.83 -6.07 11.62
N GLN A 459 -0.42 -4.85 11.27
CA GLN A 459 0.08 -3.87 12.24
C GLN A 459 -0.98 -3.54 13.30
N GLY A 460 -2.23 -3.33 12.89
CA GLY A 460 -3.35 -3.13 13.82
C GLY A 460 -3.55 -4.32 14.76
N LYS A 461 -3.46 -5.55 14.25
CA LYS A 461 -3.54 -6.78 15.04
C LYS A 461 -2.42 -6.87 16.07
N ASN A 462 -1.17 -6.65 15.66
CA ASN A 462 0.00 -6.69 16.55
C ASN A 462 -0.12 -5.66 17.68
N ALA A 463 -0.52 -4.43 17.35
CA ALA A 463 -0.71 -3.37 18.34
C ALA A 463 -1.83 -3.69 19.34
N VAL A 464 -2.88 -4.40 18.91
CA VAL A 464 -3.95 -4.89 19.80
C VAL A 464 -3.41 -5.97 20.75
N GLU A 465 -2.66 -6.95 20.25
CA GLU A 465 -2.05 -7.99 21.07
C GLU A 465 -1.19 -7.37 22.17
N GLU A 466 -0.32 -6.42 21.83
CA GLU A 466 0.54 -5.74 22.80
C GLU A 466 -0.24 -4.89 23.83
N ILE A 467 -1.28 -4.16 23.42
CA ILE A 467 -2.03 -3.31 24.36
C ILE A 467 -2.88 -4.16 25.33
N LEU A 468 -3.41 -5.30 24.87
CA LEU A 468 -4.22 -6.19 25.69
C LEU A 468 -3.38 -6.95 26.74
N GLU A 469 -2.09 -7.16 26.50
CA GLU A 469 -1.17 -7.72 27.51
C GLU A 469 -0.93 -6.76 28.69
N GLU A 470 -1.17 -5.44 28.49
CA GLU A 470 -0.92 -4.39 29.49
C GLU A 470 -2.20 -3.92 30.22
N ILE A 471 -3.38 -4.33 29.76
CA ILE A 471 -4.69 -3.95 30.34
C ILE A 471 -5.24 -5.06 31.24
#